data_c6e25fa773b4679a316ee998585d8e20
#
_entry.id   c6e25fa773b4679a316ee998585d8e20
#
_cell.length_a   1.000
_cell.length_b   1.000
_cell.length_c   1.000
_cell.angle_alpha   90.00
_cell.angle_beta   90.00
_cell.angle_gamma   90.00
#
_symmetry.space_group_name_H-M   'P 1'
#
loop_
_entity.id
_entity.type
_entity.pdbx_description
1 polymer ?
#
loop_
_entity_poly.entity_id
_entity_poly.type
_entity_poly.pdbx_seq_one_letter_code
_entity_poly.pdbx_strand_id
1 'polypeptide(L)'
;MDRILKLLTWPAAVFIAGILLWYEQYKLTGNQGSVWLFTVLSDWLGIHGYEKPFRLGVGTAEIVGSILVVLPWTRIPGAALCLGIMSGAIFFHTVSPLGIDPYHDGGQLFQEACEVWLCSAFILFAYRREAVAMVERIFGIHLPRIA
;
A
#
# COMPACT_ATOMS: atom_id res chain seq x y z
N MET A 1 -2.38 -27.09 3.98
CA MET A 1 -1.49 -25.97 3.62
C MET A 1 -2.25 -24.63 3.60
N ASP A 2 -3.39 -24.55 2.94
CA ASP A 2 -4.16 -23.29 2.84
C ASP A 2 -4.63 -22.69 4.18
N ARG A 3 -4.99 -23.50 5.18
CA ARG A 3 -5.41 -22.99 6.51
C ARG A 3 -4.26 -22.30 7.24
N ILE A 4 -3.07 -22.86 7.18
CA ILE A 4 -1.88 -22.29 7.86
C ILE A 4 -1.49 -20.98 7.19
N LEU A 5 -1.47 -20.94 5.85
CA LEU A 5 -1.19 -19.70 5.11
C LEU A 5 -2.18 -18.61 5.46
N LYS A 6 -3.48 -18.92 5.56
CA LYS A 6 -4.51 -17.95 5.94
C LYS A 6 -4.36 -17.47 7.40
N LEU A 7 -3.92 -18.32 8.31
CA LEU A 7 -3.60 -17.89 9.68
C LEU A 7 -2.43 -16.90 9.69
N LEU A 8 -1.38 -17.15 8.89
CA LEU A 8 -0.23 -16.26 8.78
C LEU A 8 -0.55 -14.91 8.13
N THR A 9 -1.71 -14.76 7.47
CA THR A 9 -2.13 -13.44 6.95
C THR A 9 -2.55 -12.47 8.05
N TRP A 10 -2.85 -12.94 9.27
CA TRP A 10 -3.19 -12.07 10.39
C TRP A 10 -2.04 -11.18 10.84
N PRO A 11 -0.86 -11.73 11.20
CA PRO A 11 0.29 -10.88 11.53
C PRO A 11 0.69 -9.97 10.36
N ALA A 12 0.61 -10.43 9.12
CA ALA A 12 0.88 -9.59 7.96
C ALA A 12 -0.12 -8.41 7.84
N ALA A 13 -1.42 -8.66 8.04
CA ALA A 13 -2.43 -7.62 7.99
C ALA A 13 -2.27 -6.58 9.12
N VAL A 14 -1.95 -7.04 10.34
CA VAL A 14 -1.68 -6.16 11.48
C VAL A 14 -0.42 -5.33 11.25
N PHE A 15 0.63 -5.93 10.69
CA PHE A 15 1.86 -5.22 10.33
C PHE A 15 1.59 -4.12 9.30
N ILE A 16 0.90 -4.44 8.19
CA ILE A 16 0.50 -3.45 7.16
C ILE A 16 -0.24 -2.28 7.80
N ALA A 17 -1.29 -2.57 8.56
CA ALA A 17 -2.10 -1.52 9.18
C ALA A 17 -1.28 -0.69 10.19
N GLY A 18 -0.42 -1.33 10.97
CA GLY A 18 0.45 -0.65 11.93
C GLY A 18 1.39 0.34 11.26
N ILE A 19 2.10 -0.08 10.21
CA ILE A 19 3.04 0.78 9.48
C ILE A 19 2.28 1.94 8.80
N LEU A 20 1.24 1.66 8.04
CA LEU A 20 0.52 2.70 7.32
C LEU A 20 -0.10 3.73 8.26
N LEU A 21 -0.80 3.30 9.31
CA LEU A 21 -1.42 4.20 10.28
C LEU A 21 -0.38 5.00 11.10
N TRP A 22 0.80 4.43 11.34
CA TRP A 22 1.90 5.17 11.98
C TRP A 22 2.32 6.39 11.16
N TYR A 23 2.43 6.24 9.83
CA TYR A 23 2.81 7.34 8.95
C TYR A 23 1.71 8.36 8.69
N GLU A 24 0.44 8.01 8.94
CA GLU A 24 -0.68 8.93 8.73
C GLU A 24 -0.64 10.16 9.62
N GLN A 25 -0.13 10.05 10.83
CA GLN A 25 0.03 11.22 11.70
C GLN A 25 0.87 12.33 11.03
N TYR A 26 1.89 11.97 10.26
CA TYR A 26 2.74 12.93 9.55
C TYR A 26 2.05 13.52 8.33
N LYS A 27 1.28 12.72 7.60
CA LYS A 27 0.54 13.16 6.42
C LYS A 27 -0.63 14.06 6.81
N LEU A 28 -1.44 13.66 7.79
CA LEU A 28 -2.65 14.39 8.19
C LEU A 28 -2.34 15.71 8.89
N THR A 29 -1.30 15.76 9.71
CA THR A 29 -0.90 16.99 10.42
C THR A 29 -0.12 17.98 9.55
N GLY A 30 0.32 17.56 8.36
CA GLY A 30 1.16 18.39 7.50
C GLY A 30 2.56 18.61 8.09
N ASN A 31 3.16 17.56 8.64
CA ASN A 31 4.54 17.57 9.07
C ASN A 31 5.46 18.03 7.94
N GLN A 32 6.49 18.84 8.25
CA GLN A 32 7.37 19.44 7.26
C GLN A 32 8.02 18.41 6.31
N GLY A 33 8.45 17.26 6.83
CA GLY A 33 9.02 16.18 6.01
C GLY A 33 8.01 15.62 5.03
N SER A 34 6.77 15.39 5.47
CA SER A 34 5.69 14.91 4.60
C SER A 34 5.31 15.94 3.53
N VAL A 35 5.18 17.21 3.92
CA VAL A 35 4.90 18.31 2.97
C VAL A 35 6.01 18.41 1.92
N TRP A 36 7.27 18.39 2.35
CA TRP A 36 8.42 18.40 1.43
C TRP A 36 8.39 17.24 0.44
N LEU A 37 8.19 16.01 0.94
CA LEU A 37 8.13 14.80 0.11
C LEU A 37 7.07 14.92 -0.99
N PHE A 38 5.85 15.28 -0.62
CA PHE A 38 4.74 15.41 -1.58
C PHE A 38 4.89 16.64 -2.48
N THR A 39 5.62 17.69 -2.06
CA THR A 39 6.00 18.81 -2.93
C THR A 39 6.97 18.33 -4.02
N VAL A 40 8.03 17.61 -3.66
CA VAL A 40 8.97 17.03 -4.63
C VAL A 40 8.24 16.15 -5.65
N LEU A 41 7.30 15.30 -5.19
CA LEU A 41 6.56 14.42 -6.08
C LEU A 41 5.57 15.18 -6.98
N SER A 42 4.83 16.16 -6.43
CA SER A 42 3.88 16.94 -7.22
C SER A 42 4.59 17.80 -8.27
N ASP A 43 5.73 18.35 -7.95
CA ASP A 43 6.54 19.13 -8.88
C ASP A 43 7.13 18.25 -9.99
N TRP A 44 7.63 17.07 -9.62
CA TRP A 44 8.14 16.11 -10.60
C TRP A 44 7.05 15.60 -11.57
N LEU A 45 5.82 15.45 -11.08
CA LEU A 45 4.66 15.08 -11.90
C LEU A 45 4.12 16.25 -12.74
N GLY A 46 4.63 17.47 -12.57
CA GLY A 46 4.14 18.67 -13.25
C GLY A 46 2.81 19.20 -12.72
N ILE A 47 2.37 18.75 -11.53
CA ILE A 47 1.14 19.20 -10.86
C ILE A 47 1.49 20.17 -9.70
N HIS A 48 2.19 21.25 -10.04
CA HIS A 48 2.64 22.23 -9.07
C HIS A 48 1.49 22.78 -8.20
N GLY A 49 1.73 22.90 -6.89
CA GLY A 49 0.74 23.39 -5.93
C GLY A 49 -0.30 22.35 -5.47
N TYR A 50 -0.27 21.12 -5.96
CA TYR A 50 -1.19 20.05 -5.57
C TYR A 50 -0.61 19.12 -4.49
N GLU A 51 0.44 19.54 -3.78
CA GLU A 51 1.03 18.78 -2.68
C GLU A 51 -0.04 18.32 -1.66
N LYS A 52 -0.83 19.25 -1.15
CA LYS A 52 -1.80 18.96 -0.08
C LYS A 52 -2.90 17.97 -0.52
N PRO A 53 -3.63 18.15 -1.63
CA PRO A 53 -4.60 17.16 -2.06
C PRO A 53 -3.96 15.82 -2.42
N PHE A 54 -2.74 15.78 -2.97
CA PHE A 54 -2.02 14.55 -3.26
C PHE A 54 -1.68 13.80 -1.97
N ARG A 55 -1.07 14.47 -1.00
CA ARG A 55 -0.73 13.92 0.33
C ARG A 55 -1.95 13.38 1.07
N LEU A 56 -3.02 14.17 1.14
CA LEU A 56 -4.25 13.74 1.81
C LEU A 56 -4.96 12.61 1.07
N GLY A 57 -4.92 12.61 -0.26
CA GLY A 57 -5.48 11.53 -1.08
C GLY A 57 -4.77 10.20 -0.84
N VAL A 58 -3.45 10.19 -0.85
CA VAL A 58 -2.65 9.00 -0.52
C VAL A 58 -2.93 8.56 0.91
N GLY A 59 -2.88 9.47 1.88
CA GLY A 59 -3.16 9.16 3.28
C GLY A 59 -4.56 8.57 3.49
N THR A 60 -5.58 9.12 2.84
CA THR A 60 -6.92 8.56 2.89
C THR A 60 -6.97 7.14 2.33
N ALA A 61 -6.30 6.89 1.20
CA ALA A 61 -6.24 5.56 0.60
C ALA A 61 -5.51 4.56 1.51
N GLU A 62 -4.46 4.97 2.19
CA GLU A 62 -3.73 4.14 3.17
C GLU A 62 -4.59 3.80 4.40
N ILE A 63 -5.34 4.75 4.93
CA ILE A 63 -6.30 4.50 6.03
C ILE A 63 -7.36 3.49 5.60
N VAL A 64 -7.95 3.68 4.43
CA VAL A 64 -8.95 2.75 3.88
C VAL A 64 -8.34 1.37 3.69
N GLY A 65 -7.15 1.28 3.08
CA GLY A 65 -6.42 0.03 2.89
C GLY A 65 -6.13 -0.68 4.21
N SER A 66 -5.70 0.06 5.23
CA SER A 66 -5.43 -0.44 6.58
C SER A 66 -6.66 -1.05 7.25
N ILE A 67 -7.80 -0.39 7.15
CA ILE A 67 -9.07 -0.90 7.68
C ILE A 67 -9.49 -2.17 6.92
N LEU A 68 -9.48 -2.12 5.60
CA LEU A 68 -9.92 -3.23 4.76
C LEU A 68 -9.05 -4.48 4.93
N VAL A 69 -7.72 -4.34 5.06
CA VAL A 69 -6.81 -5.49 5.16
C VAL A 69 -6.94 -6.24 6.48
N VAL A 70 -7.30 -5.55 7.56
CA VAL A 70 -7.51 -6.16 8.88
C VAL A 70 -8.83 -6.94 8.93
N LEU A 71 -9.88 -6.43 8.30
CA LEU A 71 -11.19 -7.08 8.30
C LEU A 71 -11.17 -8.35 7.42
N PRO A 72 -11.57 -9.53 7.96
CA PRO A 72 -11.43 -10.80 7.23
C PRO A 72 -12.16 -10.86 5.88
N TRP A 73 -13.33 -10.24 5.80
CA TRP A 73 -14.19 -10.25 4.59
C TRP A 73 -13.78 -9.24 3.52
N THR A 74 -12.98 -8.24 3.87
CA THR A 74 -12.45 -7.23 2.94
C THR A 74 -10.93 -7.32 2.77
N ARG A 75 -10.31 -8.35 3.32
CA ARG A 75 -8.84 -8.53 3.32
C ARG A 75 -8.26 -8.57 1.91
N ILE A 76 -8.94 -9.21 0.96
CA ILE A 76 -8.47 -9.29 -0.44
C ILE A 76 -8.43 -7.90 -1.09
N PRO A 77 -9.54 -7.13 -1.16
CA PRO A 77 -9.48 -5.78 -1.73
C PRO A 77 -8.59 -4.84 -0.92
N GLY A 78 -8.50 -5.00 0.42
CA GLY A 78 -7.57 -4.25 1.26
C GLY A 78 -6.11 -4.50 0.89
N ALA A 79 -5.71 -5.77 0.77
CA ALA A 79 -4.36 -6.13 0.35
C ALA A 79 -4.04 -5.67 -1.08
N ALA A 80 -5.01 -5.73 -2.00
CA ALA A 80 -4.83 -5.23 -3.36
C ALA A 80 -4.64 -3.71 -3.39
N LEU A 81 -5.38 -2.96 -2.58
CA LEU A 81 -5.23 -1.51 -2.44
C LEU A 81 -3.85 -1.16 -1.86
N CYS A 82 -3.45 -1.80 -0.75
CA CYS A 82 -2.13 -1.56 -0.14
C CYS A 82 -0.99 -1.92 -1.11
N LEU A 83 -1.10 -3.02 -1.85
CA LEU A 83 -0.13 -3.41 -2.87
C LEU A 83 0.00 -2.33 -3.96
N GLY A 84 -1.12 -1.81 -4.44
CA GLY A 84 -1.13 -0.74 -5.46
C GLY A 84 -0.49 0.55 -4.95
N ILE A 85 -0.84 1.00 -3.75
CA ILE A 85 -0.26 2.20 -3.12
C ILE A 85 1.25 2.03 -2.95
N MET A 86 1.70 0.90 -2.42
CA MET A 86 3.13 0.64 -2.21
C MET A 86 3.89 0.44 -3.51
N SER A 87 3.26 -0.10 -4.56
CA SER A 87 3.86 -0.11 -5.91
C SER A 87 4.13 1.32 -6.40
N GLY A 88 3.20 2.23 -6.18
CA GLY A 88 3.39 3.65 -6.47
C GLY A 88 4.51 4.29 -5.63
N ALA A 89 4.55 4.00 -4.33
CA ALA A 89 5.60 4.49 -3.44
C ALA A 89 6.99 4.00 -3.90
N ILE A 90 7.16 2.70 -4.14
CA ILE A 90 8.40 2.11 -4.63
C ILE A 90 8.80 2.73 -5.98
N PHE A 91 7.86 2.90 -6.90
CA PHE A 91 8.09 3.56 -8.17
C PHE A 91 8.64 4.99 -7.96
N PHE A 92 8.01 5.81 -7.13
CA PHE A 92 8.47 7.18 -6.88
C PHE A 92 9.86 7.21 -6.25
N HIS A 93 10.15 6.33 -5.30
CA HIS A 93 11.49 6.24 -4.70
C HIS A 93 12.59 5.84 -5.69
N THR A 94 12.24 5.07 -6.73
CA THR A 94 13.23 4.55 -7.69
C THR A 94 13.42 5.45 -8.92
N VAL A 95 12.40 6.21 -9.34
CA VAL A 95 12.44 6.96 -10.61
C VAL A 95 12.33 8.47 -10.45
N SER A 96 11.87 8.99 -9.31
CA SER A 96 11.75 10.43 -9.07
C SER A 96 12.98 10.99 -8.34
N PRO A 97 13.14 12.32 -8.26
CA PRO A 97 14.19 12.96 -7.48
C PRO A 97 14.14 12.68 -5.97
N LEU A 98 13.08 12.04 -5.48
CA LEU A 98 12.93 11.65 -4.08
C LEU A 98 14.06 10.72 -3.63
N GLY A 99 14.42 9.73 -4.47
CA GLY A 99 15.42 8.72 -4.16
C GLY A 99 14.97 7.70 -3.11
N ILE A 100 15.82 6.75 -2.83
CA ILE A 100 15.53 5.66 -1.87
C ILE A 100 15.77 6.06 -0.40
N ASP A 101 16.51 7.13 -0.15
CA ASP A 101 16.85 7.62 1.19
C ASP A 101 16.65 9.14 1.29
N PRO A 102 15.38 9.61 1.22
CA PRO A 102 15.07 11.03 1.18
C PRO A 102 15.35 11.76 2.49
N TYR A 103 15.40 11.06 3.61
CA TYR A 103 15.61 11.65 4.95
C TYR A 103 17.00 11.36 5.53
N HIS A 104 17.87 10.65 4.80
CA HIS A 104 19.20 10.21 5.24
C HIS A 104 19.16 9.37 6.53
N ASP A 105 18.16 8.52 6.66
CA ASP A 105 17.91 7.60 7.77
C ASP A 105 18.20 6.14 7.42
N GLY A 106 18.86 5.91 6.29
CA GLY A 106 19.12 4.59 5.72
C GLY A 106 18.01 4.07 4.82
N GLY A 107 17.10 4.94 4.38
CA GLY A 107 16.01 4.60 3.48
C GLY A 107 14.87 3.86 4.16
N GLN A 108 14.62 4.14 5.42
CA GLN A 108 13.59 3.46 6.22
C GLN A 108 12.23 3.47 5.52
N LEU A 109 11.80 4.61 5.01
CA LEU A 109 10.51 4.75 4.34
C LEU A 109 10.39 3.84 3.10
N PHE A 110 11.46 3.72 2.32
CA PHE A 110 11.51 2.82 1.15
C PHE A 110 11.50 1.34 1.57
N GLN A 111 12.25 0.98 2.62
CA GLN A 111 12.29 -0.39 3.13
C GLN A 111 10.91 -0.83 3.62
N GLU A 112 10.24 0.00 4.40
CA GLU A 112 8.89 -0.27 4.92
C GLU A 112 7.85 -0.34 3.79
N ALA A 113 7.98 0.47 2.74
CA ALA A 113 7.13 0.33 1.56
C ALA A 113 7.31 -1.03 0.87
N CYS A 114 8.54 -1.52 0.78
CA CYS A 114 8.82 -2.87 0.26
C CYS A 114 8.27 -3.98 1.15
N GLU A 115 8.38 -3.84 2.47
CA GLU A 115 7.86 -4.81 3.44
C GLU A 115 6.34 -4.89 3.39
N VAL A 116 5.65 -3.75 3.37
CA VAL A 116 4.19 -3.67 3.21
C VAL A 116 3.76 -4.25 1.87
N TRP A 117 4.51 -3.99 0.80
CA TRP A 117 4.26 -4.57 -0.53
C TRP A 117 4.35 -6.10 -0.48
N LEU A 118 5.42 -6.66 0.10
CA LEU A 118 5.62 -8.11 0.25
C LEU A 118 4.52 -8.77 1.10
N CYS A 119 4.14 -8.15 2.21
CA CYS A 119 3.05 -8.63 3.06
C CYS A 119 1.70 -8.62 2.31
N SER A 120 1.44 -7.58 1.53
CA SER A 120 0.22 -7.47 0.71
C SER A 120 0.18 -8.54 -0.39
N ALA A 121 1.30 -8.75 -1.10
CA ALA A 121 1.44 -9.81 -2.09
C ALA A 121 1.27 -11.21 -1.47
N PHE A 122 1.83 -11.44 -0.28
CA PHE A 122 1.65 -12.69 0.47
C PHE A 122 0.17 -12.93 0.81
N ILE A 123 -0.56 -11.92 1.27
CA ILE A 123 -1.99 -12.05 1.55
C ILE A 123 -2.75 -12.43 0.28
N LEU A 124 -2.51 -11.75 -0.83
CA LEU A 124 -3.16 -12.07 -2.12
C LEU A 124 -2.82 -13.48 -2.60
N PHE A 125 -1.58 -13.92 -2.42
CA PHE A 125 -1.17 -15.29 -2.72
C PHE A 125 -1.88 -16.32 -1.84
N ALA A 126 -1.99 -16.08 -0.53
CA ALA A 126 -2.70 -16.96 0.39
C ALA A 126 -4.19 -17.10 0.07
N TYR A 127 -4.79 -16.04 -0.48
CA TYR A 127 -6.20 -15.99 -0.89
C TYR A 127 -6.41 -16.06 -2.41
N ARG A 128 -5.41 -16.52 -3.19
CA ARG A 128 -5.42 -16.46 -4.67
C ARG A 128 -6.68 -17.08 -5.31
N ARG A 129 -7.20 -18.18 -4.75
CA ARG A 129 -8.40 -18.84 -5.27
C ARG A 129 -9.66 -17.97 -5.08
N GLU A 130 -9.80 -17.39 -3.90
CA GLU A 130 -10.89 -16.48 -3.56
C GLU A 130 -10.77 -15.16 -4.32
N ALA A 131 -9.56 -14.67 -4.53
CA ALA A 131 -9.30 -13.45 -5.30
C ALA A 131 -9.70 -13.65 -6.77
N VAL A 132 -9.35 -14.78 -7.39
CA VAL A 132 -9.78 -15.13 -8.75
C VAL A 132 -11.30 -15.23 -8.82
N ALA A 133 -11.94 -15.95 -7.89
CA ALA A 133 -13.40 -16.07 -7.86
C ALA A 133 -14.11 -14.71 -7.68
N MET A 134 -13.51 -13.79 -6.92
CA MET A 134 -14.01 -12.42 -6.77
C MET A 134 -13.95 -11.65 -8.08
N VAL A 135 -12.82 -11.71 -8.80
CA VAL A 135 -12.63 -11.06 -10.11
C VAL A 135 -13.63 -11.62 -11.13
N GLU A 136 -13.77 -12.95 -11.21
CA GLU A 136 -14.73 -13.59 -12.10
C GLU A 136 -16.17 -13.12 -11.86
N ARG A 137 -16.55 -12.99 -10.57
CA ARG A 137 -17.90 -12.52 -10.21
C ARG A 137 -18.12 -11.05 -10.57
N ILE A 138 -17.11 -10.18 -10.39
CA ILE A 138 -17.23 -8.75 -10.66
C ILE A 138 -17.29 -8.46 -12.16
N PHE A 139 -16.43 -9.13 -12.94
CA PHE A 139 -16.29 -8.85 -14.38
C PHE A 139 -17.06 -9.81 -15.29
N GLY A 140 -17.71 -10.84 -14.76
CA GLY A 140 -18.46 -11.83 -15.54
C GLY A 140 -17.59 -12.68 -16.49
N ILE A 141 -16.30 -12.85 -16.15
CA ILE A 141 -15.30 -13.58 -16.95
C ILE A 141 -14.97 -14.92 -16.29
N HIS A 142 -14.54 -15.89 -17.09
CA HIS A 142 -14.01 -17.17 -16.58
C HIS A 142 -12.50 -17.21 -16.80
N LEU A 143 -11.74 -17.24 -15.70
CA LEU A 143 -10.29 -17.34 -15.72
C LEU A 143 -9.86 -18.81 -15.66
N PRO A 144 -8.71 -19.19 -16.26
CA PRO A 144 -8.16 -20.53 -16.13
C PRO A 144 -7.90 -20.85 -14.66
N ARG A 145 -8.32 -22.05 -14.20
CA ARG A 145 -8.14 -22.47 -12.81
C ARG A 145 -6.65 -22.56 -12.47
N ILE A 146 -6.25 -21.78 -11.48
CA ILE A 146 -4.90 -21.84 -10.92
C ILE A 146 -4.83 -23.09 -10.02
N ALA A 147 -3.91 -24.00 -10.32
CA ALA A 147 -3.70 -25.24 -9.58
C ALA A 147 -3.19 -24.97 -8.14
#